data_8690c0e3361a185d546a149ef5b2d1fc
#
_entry.id   8690c0e3361a185d546a149ef5b2d1fc
#
_cell.length_a   1.000
_cell.length_b   1.000
_cell.length_c   1.000
_cell.angle_alpha   90.00
_cell.angle_beta   90.00
_cell.angle_gamma   90.00
#
_symmetry.space_group_name_H-M   'P 1'
#
loop_
_entity.id
_entity.type
_entity.pdbx_description
1 polymer ?
#
loop_
_entity_poly.entity_id
_entity_poly.type
_entity_poly.pdbx_seq_one_letter_code
_entity_poly.pdbx_strand_id
1 'polypeptide(L)'
;MQTIDIQEVKQEVVDKMEQYKQEFIEFMVESDVLKFGEFTLKSGRKSPFFMNAGAYVTGSQLMRLGEYYAKAIHEKYGDDFDVLFGPAYKGIPISVVTAVAFSKLYGKEVRYCSDRKEEKDHGADKGSFLGSSLKDGDR
;
A
#
# COMPACT_ATOMS: atom_id res chain seq x y z
N MET A 1 -20.62 -33.89 17.29
CA MET A 1 -20.22 -32.46 17.22
C MET A 1 -18.72 -32.39 17.09
N GLN A 2 -18.22 -31.82 16.01
CA GLN A 2 -16.77 -31.63 15.85
C GLN A 2 -16.30 -30.49 16.75
N THR A 3 -15.25 -30.76 17.53
CA THR A 3 -14.62 -29.74 18.34
C THR A 3 -13.63 -28.97 17.44
N ILE A 4 -13.79 -27.66 17.34
CA ILE A 4 -12.85 -26.81 16.60
C ILE A 4 -11.59 -26.63 17.45
N ASP A 5 -10.43 -27.05 16.92
CA ASP A 5 -9.15 -26.78 17.56
C ASP A 5 -8.74 -25.34 17.24
N ILE A 6 -8.77 -24.49 18.27
CA ILE A 6 -8.41 -23.07 18.17
C ILE A 6 -6.94 -22.90 17.77
N GLN A 7 -6.05 -23.80 18.16
CA GLN A 7 -4.63 -23.72 17.82
C GLN A 7 -4.40 -24.02 16.33
N GLU A 8 -5.13 -25.01 15.81
CA GLU A 8 -5.08 -25.35 14.38
C GLU A 8 -5.61 -24.19 13.53
N VAL A 9 -6.73 -23.57 13.91
CA VAL A 9 -7.29 -22.40 13.23
C VAL A 9 -6.33 -21.20 13.29
N LYS A 10 -5.69 -20.97 14.44
CA LYS A 10 -4.68 -19.90 14.56
C LYS A 10 -3.50 -20.14 13.63
N GLN A 11 -3.00 -21.36 13.56
CA GLN A 11 -1.87 -21.70 12.70
C GLN A 11 -2.24 -21.54 11.22
N GLU A 12 -3.44 -21.97 10.81
CA GLU A 12 -3.92 -21.78 9.45
C GLU A 12 -4.03 -20.29 9.07
N VAL A 13 -4.50 -19.45 9.98
CA VAL A 13 -4.58 -17.99 9.77
C VAL A 13 -3.19 -17.40 9.62
N VAL A 14 -2.23 -17.78 10.47
CA VAL A 14 -0.84 -17.32 10.38
C VAL A 14 -0.22 -17.72 9.04
N ASP A 15 -0.38 -18.99 8.64
CA ASP A 15 0.16 -19.48 7.38
C ASP A 15 -0.44 -18.74 6.17
N LYS A 16 -1.73 -18.45 6.17
CA LYS A 16 -2.39 -17.64 5.13
C LYS A 16 -1.89 -16.19 5.12
N MET A 17 -1.68 -15.61 6.28
CA MET A 17 -1.14 -14.25 6.39
C MET A 17 0.29 -14.16 5.88
N GLU A 18 1.12 -15.15 6.15
CA GLU A 18 2.50 -15.19 5.65
C GLU A 18 2.55 -15.42 4.14
N GLN A 19 1.61 -16.17 3.59
CA GLN A 19 1.55 -16.47 2.17
C GLN A 19 1.49 -15.20 1.30
N TYR A 20 0.62 -14.25 1.60
CA TYR A 20 0.53 -13.04 0.79
C TYR A 20 1.78 -12.16 0.89
N LYS A 21 2.48 -12.21 2.01
CA LYS A 21 3.77 -11.52 2.18
C LYS A 21 4.85 -12.13 1.30
N GLN A 22 4.91 -13.45 1.21
CA GLN A 22 5.82 -14.16 0.29
C GLN A 22 5.49 -13.83 -1.16
N GLU A 23 4.23 -13.89 -1.53
CA GLU A 23 3.75 -13.51 -2.86
C GLU A 23 4.10 -12.06 -3.21
N PHE A 24 4.01 -11.16 -2.24
CA PHE A 24 4.40 -9.76 -2.43
C PHE A 24 5.89 -9.61 -2.70
N ILE A 25 6.74 -10.35 -2.00
CA ILE A 25 8.20 -10.34 -2.23
C ILE A 25 8.50 -10.87 -3.64
N GLU A 26 7.90 -11.97 -4.04
CA GLU A 26 8.04 -12.52 -5.39
C GLU A 26 7.57 -11.52 -6.46
N PHE A 27 6.45 -10.88 -6.23
CA PHE A 27 5.91 -9.83 -7.10
C PHE A 27 6.87 -8.64 -7.23
N MET A 28 7.53 -8.22 -6.16
CA MET A 28 8.54 -7.15 -6.22
C MET A 28 9.73 -7.55 -7.10
N VAL A 29 10.17 -8.80 -7.02
CA VAL A 29 11.26 -9.33 -7.86
C VAL A 29 10.83 -9.41 -9.33
N GLU A 30 9.68 -9.99 -9.61
CA GLU A 30 9.10 -10.09 -10.96
C GLU A 30 8.92 -8.73 -11.64
N SER A 31 8.61 -7.71 -10.85
CA SER A 31 8.38 -6.34 -11.32
C SER A 31 9.65 -5.50 -11.43
N ASP A 32 10.82 -6.07 -11.20
CA ASP A 32 12.11 -5.37 -11.13
C ASP A 32 12.17 -4.25 -10.07
N VAL A 33 11.29 -4.30 -9.10
CA VAL A 33 11.28 -3.38 -7.96
C VAL A 33 12.34 -3.74 -6.94
N LEU A 34 12.46 -5.03 -6.63
CA LEU A 34 13.47 -5.57 -5.72
C LEU A 34 14.54 -6.31 -6.52
N LYS A 35 15.78 -5.86 -6.41
CA LYS A 35 16.95 -6.44 -7.06
C LYS A 35 18.00 -6.80 -6.02
N PHE A 36 18.66 -7.94 -6.24
CA PHE A 36 19.77 -8.40 -5.40
C PHE A 36 21.08 -8.22 -6.15
N GLY A 37 22.14 -7.91 -5.41
CA GLY A 37 23.47 -7.68 -5.98
C GLY A 37 24.32 -6.78 -5.08
N GLU A 38 25.32 -6.12 -5.67
CA GLU A 38 26.11 -5.12 -4.98
C GLU A 38 25.68 -3.72 -5.42
N PHE A 39 25.12 -2.95 -4.50
CA PHE A 39 24.65 -1.60 -4.77
C PHE A 39 25.30 -0.61 -3.80
N THR A 40 25.59 0.58 -4.30
CA THR A 40 26.04 1.71 -3.46
C THR A 40 24.89 2.72 -3.37
N LEU A 41 24.38 2.93 -2.18
CA LEU A 41 23.32 3.89 -1.91
C LEU A 41 23.83 5.33 -1.98
N LYS A 42 22.91 6.31 -2.08
CA LYS A 42 23.27 7.75 -2.08
C LYS A 42 24.07 8.16 -0.85
N SER A 43 23.87 7.48 0.28
CA SER A 43 24.64 7.68 1.51
C SER A 43 26.08 7.17 1.45
N GLY A 44 26.47 6.46 0.37
CA GLY A 44 27.75 5.78 0.25
C GLY A 44 27.78 4.37 0.86
N ARG A 45 26.72 3.98 1.57
CA ARG A 45 26.61 2.64 2.17
C ARG A 45 26.39 1.58 1.10
N LYS A 46 27.08 0.45 1.23
CA LYS A 46 26.86 -0.70 0.37
C LYS A 46 25.66 -1.51 0.85
N SER A 47 24.85 -1.99 -0.10
CA SER A 47 23.66 -2.78 0.19
C SER A 47 23.64 -4.02 -0.73
N PRO A 48 23.22 -5.20 -0.21
CA PRO A 48 23.03 -6.39 -1.02
C PRO A 48 21.73 -6.41 -1.81
N PHE A 49 20.89 -5.38 -1.66
CA PHE A 49 19.64 -5.23 -2.40
C PHE A 49 19.36 -3.76 -2.72
N PHE A 50 18.51 -3.57 -3.72
CA PHE A 50 18.03 -2.24 -4.11
C PHE A 50 16.53 -2.31 -4.41
N MET A 51 15.77 -1.32 -3.94
CA MET A 51 14.34 -1.21 -4.19
C MET A 51 14.02 0.05 -4.97
N ASN A 52 13.27 -0.11 -6.06
CA ASN A 52 12.79 1.00 -6.88
C ASN A 52 11.29 0.87 -7.15
N ALA A 53 10.48 1.50 -6.33
CA ALA A 53 9.02 1.50 -6.49
C ALA A 53 8.54 2.18 -7.79
N GLY A 54 9.38 2.96 -8.46
CA GLY A 54 9.10 3.52 -9.78
C GLY A 54 8.99 2.50 -10.91
N ALA A 55 9.36 1.24 -10.67
CA ALA A 55 9.22 0.17 -11.66
C ALA A 55 7.79 -0.39 -11.76
N TYR A 56 6.89 -0.06 -10.86
CA TYR A 56 5.47 -0.37 -10.99
C TYR A 56 4.80 0.60 -11.97
N VAL A 57 4.65 0.19 -13.23
CA VAL A 57 4.20 1.09 -14.30
C VAL A 57 3.00 0.58 -15.10
N THR A 58 2.68 -0.72 -15.03
CA THR A 58 1.54 -1.28 -15.74
C THR A 58 0.29 -1.34 -14.87
N GLY A 59 -0.89 -1.35 -15.51
CA GLY A 59 -2.17 -1.48 -14.80
C GLY A 59 -2.25 -2.75 -13.96
N SER A 60 -1.76 -3.88 -14.47
CA SER A 60 -1.76 -5.14 -13.74
C SER A 60 -0.82 -5.12 -12.52
N GLN A 61 0.34 -4.49 -12.65
CA GLN A 61 1.25 -4.29 -11.52
C GLN A 61 0.61 -3.39 -10.44
N LEU A 62 0.02 -2.28 -10.85
CA LEU A 62 -0.62 -1.33 -9.93
C LEU A 62 -1.83 -1.95 -9.22
N MET A 63 -2.62 -2.75 -9.93
CA MET A 63 -3.75 -3.48 -9.35
C MET A 63 -3.29 -4.46 -8.26
N ARG A 64 -2.27 -5.27 -8.54
CA ARG A 64 -1.69 -6.21 -7.57
C ARG A 64 -1.05 -5.49 -6.39
N LEU A 65 -0.33 -4.41 -6.66
CA LEU A 65 0.28 -3.58 -5.61
C LEU A 65 -0.77 -3.06 -4.64
N GLY A 66 -1.88 -2.51 -5.14
CA GLY A 66 -2.99 -2.04 -4.33
C GLY A 66 -3.60 -3.14 -3.47
N GLU A 67 -3.75 -4.34 -4.01
CA GLU A 67 -4.28 -5.49 -3.28
C GLU A 67 -3.37 -5.93 -2.13
N TYR A 68 -2.05 -5.98 -2.33
CA TYR A 68 -1.10 -6.31 -1.27
C TYR A 68 -1.09 -5.26 -0.16
N TYR A 69 -1.08 -3.98 -0.52
CA TYR A 69 -1.20 -2.90 0.47
C TYR A 69 -2.50 -2.96 1.25
N ALA A 70 -3.62 -3.19 0.56
CA ALA A 70 -4.93 -3.30 1.21
C ALA A 70 -4.98 -4.48 2.20
N LYS A 71 -4.43 -5.62 1.84
CA LYS A 71 -4.34 -6.80 2.73
C LYS A 71 -3.51 -6.50 3.98
N ALA A 72 -2.38 -5.85 3.82
CA ALA A 72 -1.52 -5.48 4.95
C ALA A 72 -2.19 -4.48 5.89
N ILE A 73 -2.89 -3.50 5.35
CA ILE A 73 -3.63 -2.50 6.13
C ILE A 73 -4.79 -3.17 6.88
N HIS A 74 -5.56 -4.00 6.19
CA HIS A 74 -6.69 -4.71 6.80
C HIS A 74 -6.23 -5.67 7.92
N GLU A 75 -5.11 -6.37 7.71
CA GLU A 75 -4.53 -7.24 8.74
C GLU A 75 -4.23 -6.48 10.03
N LYS A 76 -3.68 -5.27 9.90
CA LYS A 76 -3.20 -4.51 11.04
C LYS A 76 -4.25 -3.58 11.66
N TYR A 77 -5.07 -2.95 10.85
CA TYR A 77 -5.99 -1.90 11.28
C TYR A 77 -7.47 -2.26 11.09
N GLY A 78 -7.77 -3.36 10.39
CA GLY A 78 -9.15 -3.69 10.03
C GLY A 78 -9.76 -2.56 9.21
N ASP A 79 -10.92 -2.09 9.67
CA ASP A 79 -11.66 -0.98 9.06
C ASP A 79 -11.55 0.34 9.87
N ASP A 80 -10.64 0.39 10.84
CA ASP A 80 -10.54 1.51 11.79
C ASP A 80 -9.70 2.68 11.23
N PHE A 81 -10.05 3.12 10.03
CA PHE A 81 -9.50 4.32 9.41
C PHE A 81 -10.48 4.84 8.35
N ASP A 82 -10.34 6.10 7.95
CA ASP A 82 -11.25 6.77 7.02
C ASP A 82 -10.55 7.19 5.73
N VAL A 83 -9.28 7.52 5.80
CA VAL A 83 -8.53 8.09 4.69
C VAL A 83 -7.13 7.52 4.62
N LEU A 84 -6.65 7.32 3.38
CA LEU A 84 -5.27 6.95 3.09
C LEU A 84 -4.53 8.18 2.58
N PHE A 85 -3.41 8.48 3.22
CA PHE A 85 -2.54 9.58 2.79
C PHE A 85 -1.35 9.05 1.99
N GLY A 86 -1.18 9.58 0.78
CA GLY A 86 -0.03 9.27 -0.08
C GLY A 86 0.80 10.51 -0.35
N PRO A 87 2.02 10.61 0.19
CA PRO A 87 2.87 11.77 -0.05
C PRO A 87 3.32 11.87 -1.51
N ALA A 88 3.36 13.11 -2.04
CA ALA A 88 3.78 13.37 -3.39
C ALA A 88 5.27 12.94 -3.59
N TYR A 89 5.65 12.38 -4.72
CA TYR A 89 4.74 12.07 -5.83
C TYR A 89 4.38 10.59 -5.90
N LYS A 90 5.31 9.69 -5.56
CA LYS A 90 5.12 8.23 -5.69
C LYS A 90 4.02 7.68 -4.79
N GLY A 91 3.76 8.32 -3.66
CA GLY A 91 2.68 7.94 -2.75
C GLY A 91 1.29 8.18 -3.31
N ILE A 92 1.14 9.11 -4.27
CA ILE A 92 -0.17 9.42 -4.87
C ILE A 92 -0.78 8.20 -5.56
N PRO A 93 -0.14 7.60 -6.57
CA PRO A 93 -0.70 6.41 -7.21
C PRO A 93 -0.85 5.23 -6.24
N ILE A 94 0.07 5.06 -5.30
CA ILE A 94 -0.02 3.99 -4.29
C ILE A 94 -1.26 4.15 -3.42
N SER A 95 -1.55 5.34 -2.92
CA SER A 95 -2.74 5.59 -2.11
C SER A 95 -4.03 5.38 -2.89
N VAL A 96 -4.06 5.79 -4.16
CA VAL A 96 -5.23 5.61 -5.04
C VAL A 96 -5.50 4.14 -5.30
N VAL A 97 -4.51 3.38 -5.75
CA VAL A 97 -4.72 1.95 -6.05
C VAL A 97 -5.02 1.13 -4.80
N THR A 98 -4.49 1.54 -3.65
CA THR A 98 -4.79 0.91 -2.36
C THR A 98 -6.24 1.17 -1.93
N ALA A 99 -6.72 2.40 -2.07
CA ALA A 99 -8.11 2.75 -1.77
C ALA A 99 -9.09 1.95 -2.65
N VAL A 100 -8.81 1.85 -3.95
CA VAL A 100 -9.62 1.06 -4.90
C VAL A 100 -9.63 -0.42 -4.49
N ALA A 101 -8.47 -1.00 -4.22
CA ALA A 101 -8.36 -2.40 -3.82
C ALA A 101 -9.05 -2.67 -2.48
N PHE A 102 -8.93 -1.77 -1.52
CA PHE A 102 -9.57 -1.90 -0.22
C PHE A 102 -11.09 -1.93 -0.33
N SER A 103 -11.67 -1.03 -1.13
CA SER A 103 -13.11 -1.02 -1.40
C SER A 103 -13.56 -2.31 -2.09
N LYS A 104 -12.80 -2.78 -3.07
CA LYS A 104 -13.10 -4.03 -3.79
C LYS A 104 -13.04 -5.26 -2.90
N LEU A 105 -11.98 -5.41 -2.10
CA LEU A 105 -11.74 -6.59 -1.28
C LEU A 105 -12.61 -6.64 -0.01
N TYR A 106 -12.84 -5.50 0.61
CA TYR A 106 -13.44 -5.42 1.95
C TYR A 106 -14.75 -4.63 1.99
N GLY A 107 -15.20 -4.08 0.87
CA GLY A 107 -16.49 -3.37 0.77
C GLY A 107 -16.56 -2.05 1.53
N LYS A 108 -15.42 -1.49 1.96
CA LYS A 108 -15.35 -0.22 2.66
C LYS A 108 -15.02 0.93 1.71
N GLU A 109 -15.77 2.01 1.79
CA GLU A 109 -15.43 3.28 1.12
C GLU A 109 -14.26 3.95 1.83
N VAL A 110 -13.12 3.97 1.15
CA VAL A 110 -11.89 4.59 1.64
C VAL A 110 -11.58 5.81 0.78
N ARG A 111 -11.39 6.95 1.43
CA ARG A 111 -10.95 8.17 0.74
C ARG A 111 -9.44 8.20 0.64
N TYR A 112 -8.91 8.84 -0.38
CA TYR A 112 -7.48 9.13 -0.46
C TYR A 112 -7.23 10.63 -0.37
N CYS A 113 -6.06 10.99 0.12
CA CYS A 113 -5.57 12.34 0.20
C CYS A 113 -4.08 12.35 -0.11
N SER A 114 -3.62 13.36 -0.77
CA SER A 114 -2.19 13.56 -1.07
C SER A 114 -1.82 15.00 -0.88
N ASP A 115 -0.56 15.26 -0.57
CA ASP A 115 -0.05 16.62 -0.49
C ASP A 115 0.33 17.15 -1.88
N ARG A 116 0.51 18.44 -1.95
CA ARG A 116 1.18 19.13 -3.06
C ARG A 116 2.56 19.57 -2.60
N LYS A 117 3.56 19.44 -3.44
CA LYS A 117 4.88 20.04 -3.16
C LYS A 117 4.87 21.56 -3.31
N GLU A 118 3.95 22.07 -4.11
CA GLU A 118 3.72 23.50 -4.28
C GLU A 118 2.24 23.81 -4.03
N GLU A 119 1.98 24.85 -3.25
CA GLU A 119 0.63 25.30 -2.98
C GLU A 119 0.00 25.90 -4.24
N LYS A 120 -1.23 25.50 -4.52
CA LYS A 120 -2.03 26.04 -5.62
C LYS A 120 -2.94 27.13 -5.09
N ASP A 121 -2.86 28.33 -5.68
CA ASP A 121 -3.62 29.52 -5.25
C ASP A 121 -4.86 29.82 -6.09
N HIS A 122 -5.10 29.03 -7.16
CA HIS A 122 -6.22 29.25 -8.08
C HIS A 122 -6.87 27.92 -8.50
N GLY A 123 -8.13 28.02 -8.97
CA GLY A 123 -8.91 26.87 -9.42
C GLY A 123 -9.76 26.24 -8.31
N ALA A 124 -10.47 25.16 -8.64
CA ALA A 124 -11.36 24.45 -7.72
C ALA A 124 -10.59 23.69 -6.63
N ASP A 125 -9.37 23.26 -6.93
CA ASP A 125 -8.52 22.47 -6.03
C ASP A 125 -7.42 23.32 -5.41
N LYS A 126 -7.80 24.39 -4.76
CA LYS A 126 -6.83 25.26 -4.05
C LYS A 126 -6.26 24.58 -2.82
N GLY A 127 -5.03 24.96 -2.46
CA GLY A 127 -4.39 24.59 -1.21
C GLY A 127 -3.31 23.54 -1.36
N SER A 128 -2.98 22.90 -0.24
CA SER A 128 -1.83 22.00 -0.11
C SER A 128 -2.16 20.52 -0.35
N PHE A 129 -3.44 20.19 -0.53
CA PHE A 129 -3.90 18.81 -0.66
C PHE A 129 -4.61 18.54 -1.97
N LEU A 130 -4.54 17.25 -2.38
CA LEU A 130 -5.26 16.66 -3.51
C LEU A 130 -6.18 15.55 -3.00
N GLY A 131 -7.22 15.27 -3.77
CA GLY A 131 -8.18 14.22 -3.43
C GLY A 131 -9.20 14.69 -2.40
N SER A 132 -9.46 13.84 -1.41
CA SER A 132 -10.41 14.19 -0.35
C SER A 132 -9.87 15.30 0.54
N SER A 133 -10.74 16.24 0.92
CA SER A 133 -10.47 17.10 2.06
C SER A 133 -10.49 16.27 3.35
N LEU A 134 -9.64 16.65 4.29
CA LEU A 134 -9.64 16.05 5.62
C LEU A 134 -10.77 16.68 6.45
N LYS A 135 -11.38 15.85 7.30
CA LYS A 135 -12.47 16.23 8.21
C LYS A 135 -12.03 16.02 9.64
N ASP A 136 -12.61 16.81 10.55
CA ASP A 136 -12.38 16.60 11.99
C ASP A 136 -12.75 15.17 12.39
N GLY A 137 -11.86 14.49 13.09
CA GLY A 137 -12.06 13.12 13.51
C GLY A 137 -11.62 12.04 12.52
N ASP A 138 -11.13 12.40 11.32
CA ASP A 138 -10.57 11.44 10.37
C ASP A 138 -9.37 10.71 10.97
N ARG A 139 -9.31 9.42 10.71
CA ARG A 139 -8.20 8.54 11.05
C ARG A 139 -7.49 8.04 9.82
#